data_9072a06ce993602e2079bfeb988b095e
#
_entry.id   9072a06ce993602e2079bfeb988b095e
#
_cell.length_a   1.000
_cell.length_b   1.000
_cell.length_c   1.000
_cell.angle_alpha   90.00
_cell.angle_beta   90.00
_cell.angle_gamma   90.00
#
_symmetry.space_group_name_H-M   'P 1'
#
loop_
_entity.id
_entity.type
_entity.pdbx_description
1 polymer ?
#
loop_
_entity_poly.entity_id
_entity_poly.type
_entity_poly.pdbx_seq_one_letter_code
_entity_poly.pdbx_strand_id
1 'polypeptide(L)'
;MRKQELIIRLNAKTREERLSAARALRAFMDSGEIVVPEKAGYTNNHVHTTFSFSPYSPTKAVWMAVMSGLSTVGIIDHDAVCGAEEFIEAGKILGIPTTIGFEIRTDWSNTPLAGRRINNPDQVSSAYICAHGLAHTQIAKADNYLKKIRAARAKRNREMTRRLNAVLEPFDIAMDYDADIVPLSCAAFGGEVTERHILFALAGQLIDKFGKGGALVSFLSGPLGIGLSDKQKALLANPDSDIYAYDVLN
;
A
#
# COMPACT_ATOMS: atom_id res chain seq x y z
N MET A 1 -7.94 11.66 25.82
CA MET A 1 -8.12 10.83 24.60
C MET A 1 -7.71 9.40 24.93
N ARG A 2 -8.49 8.39 24.57
CA ARG A 2 -8.17 6.98 24.84
C ARG A 2 -6.98 6.55 23.96
N LYS A 3 -6.08 5.70 24.47
CA LYS A 3 -4.91 5.18 23.72
C LYS A 3 -5.32 4.61 22.36
N GLN A 4 -6.44 3.89 22.31
CA GLN A 4 -6.97 3.30 21.07
C GLN A 4 -7.33 4.35 20.01
N GLU A 5 -7.88 5.48 20.40
CA GLU A 5 -8.21 6.59 19.48
C GLU A 5 -6.92 7.19 18.88
N LEU A 6 -5.85 7.32 19.67
CA LEU A 6 -4.55 7.78 19.17
C LEU A 6 -3.95 6.80 18.17
N ILE A 7 -4.06 5.48 18.44
CA ILE A 7 -3.58 4.44 17.51
C ILE A 7 -4.33 4.48 16.18
N ILE A 8 -5.64 4.76 16.20
CA ILE A 8 -6.43 4.98 14.99
C ILE A 8 -5.97 6.25 14.26
N ARG A 9 -5.72 7.34 15.00
CA ARG A 9 -5.26 8.62 14.45
C ARG A 9 -3.85 8.59 13.83
N LEU A 10 -3.06 7.54 14.06
CA LEU A 10 -1.82 7.33 13.31
C LEU A 10 -2.05 7.14 11.79
N ASN A 11 -3.29 6.85 11.39
CA ASN A 11 -3.73 6.79 9.99
C ASN A 11 -4.65 7.97 9.61
N ALA A 12 -4.66 9.07 10.39
CA ALA A 12 -5.45 10.26 10.07
C ALA A 12 -5.08 10.85 8.69
N LYS A 13 -5.96 11.69 8.17
CA LYS A 13 -5.83 12.24 6.81
C LYS A 13 -4.59 13.11 6.63
N THR A 14 -4.24 13.92 7.63
CA THR A 14 -3.11 14.84 7.55
C THR A 14 -1.87 14.32 8.27
N ARG A 15 -0.69 14.68 7.77
CA ARG A 15 0.60 14.37 8.39
C ARG A 15 0.68 14.92 9.83
N GLU A 16 0.20 16.14 10.03
CA GLU A 16 0.24 16.84 11.31
C GLU A 16 -0.56 16.08 12.39
N GLU A 17 -1.75 15.59 12.05
CA GLU A 17 -2.57 14.79 12.96
C GLU A 17 -1.90 13.46 13.31
N ARG A 18 -1.31 12.80 12.32
CA ARG A 18 -0.60 11.53 12.52
C ARG A 18 0.61 11.70 13.45
N LEU A 19 1.45 12.70 13.19
CA LEU A 19 2.62 13.00 14.03
C LEU A 19 2.21 13.50 15.43
N SER A 20 1.11 14.24 15.54
CA SER A 20 0.55 14.65 16.84
C SER A 20 0.11 13.43 17.66
N ALA A 21 -0.56 12.47 17.04
CA ALA A 21 -0.94 11.22 17.69
C ALA A 21 0.28 10.41 18.14
N ALA A 22 1.34 10.36 17.31
CA ALA A 22 2.61 9.69 17.68
C ALA A 22 3.28 10.34 18.90
N ARG A 23 3.31 11.69 19.00
CA ARG A 23 3.84 12.40 20.18
C ARG A 23 3.04 12.08 21.44
N ALA A 24 1.71 12.05 21.33
CA ALA A 24 0.85 11.68 22.46
C ALA A 24 1.07 10.23 22.90
N LEU A 25 1.20 9.29 21.96
CA LEU A 25 1.53 7.89 22.26
C LEU A 25 2.93 7.75 22.88
N ARG A 26 3.90 8.55 22.44
CA ARG A 26 5.24 8.59 23.03
C ARG A 26 5.17 8.97 24.51
N ALA A 27 4.37 9.95 24.90
CA ALA A 27 4.18 10.30 26.31
C ALA A 27 3.64 9.13 27.14
N PHE A 28 2.72 8.31 26.60
CA PHE A 28 2.26 7.08 27.26
C PHE A 28 3.33 5.98 27.35
N MET A 29 4.25 5.94 26.39
CA MET A 29 5.42 5.04 26.49
C MET A 29 6.37 5.51 27.59
N ASP A 30 6.66 6.82 27.65
CA ASP A 30 7.56 7.42 28.64
C ASP A 30 7.02 7.33 30.07
N SER A 31 5.70 7.35 30.25
CA SER A 31 5.04 7.14 31.57
C SER A 31 4.91 5.65 31.96
N GLY A 32 5.29 4.72 31.06
CA GLY A 32 5.11 3.29 31.28
C GLY A 32 3.70 2.78 31.13
N GLU A 33 2.75 3.64 30.75
CA GLU A 33 1.34 3.24 30.50
C GLU A 33 1.17 2.41 29.22
N ILE A 34 2.14 2.51 28.29
CA ILE A 34 2.30 1.61 27.14
C ILE A 34 3.62 0.89 27.31
N VAL A 35 3.54 -0.43 27.46
CA VAL A 35 4.74 -1.28 27.54
C VAL A 35 5.28 -1.46 26.12
N VAL A 36 6.51 -0.97 25.92
CA VAL A 36 7.22 -1.16 24.65
C VAL A 36 7.93 -2.51 24.71
N PRO A 37 7.75 -3.37 23.69
CA PRO A 37 8.48 -4.64 23.62
C PRO A 37 10.00 -4.43 23.62
N GLU A 38 10.73 -5.36 24.23
CA GLU A 38 12.19 -5.38 24.15
C GLU A 38 12.64 -5.54 22.70
N LYS A 39 13.72 -4.81 22.34
CA LYS A 39 14.28 -4.90 20.99
C LYS A 39 14.90 -6.26 20.76
N ALA A 40 14.35 -7.02 19.83
CA ALA A 40 14.79 -8.37 19.51
C ALA A 40 16.01 -8.46 18.55
N GLY A 41 16.66 -7.33 18.24
CA GLY A 41 17.79 -7.28 17.31
C GLY A 41 17.42 -7.36 15.83
N TYR A 42 16.13 -7.51 15.50
CA TYR A 42 15.66 -7.60 14.12
C TYR A 42 15.49 -6.23 13.46
N THR A 43 15.72 -6.23 12.15
CA THR A 43 15.54 -5.07 11.26
C THR A 43 14.59 -5.43 10.14
N ASN A 44 13.64 -4.53 9.83
CA ASN A 44 12.85 -4.63 8.61
C ASN A 44 13.04 -3.36 7.78
N ASN A 45 13.88 -3.44 6.75
CA ASN A 45 14.18 -2.34 5.83
C ASN A 45 13.29 -2.32 4.58
N HIS A 46 12.21 -3.10 4.53
CA HIS A 46 11.32 -3.18 3.38
C HIS A 46 9.86 -3.11 3.83
N VAL A 47 9.41 -1.88 4.14
CA VAL A 47 8.03 -1.61 4.57
C VAL A 47 7.37 -0.67 3.58
N HIS A 48 6.21 -1.07 3.07
CA HIS A 48 5.35 -0.23 2.23
C HIS A 48 4.36 0.56 3.08
N THR A 49 4.01 1.76 2.61
CA THR A 49 3.03 2.63 3.26
C THR A 49 1.87 2.99 2.33
N THR A 50 0.95 3.84 2.79
CA THR A 50 -0.13 4.38 1.96
C THR A 50 0.37 5.12 0.71
N PHE A 51 1.67 5.43 0.61
CA PHE A 51 2.25 6.07 -0.57
C PHE A 51 2.45 5.13 -1.76
N SER A 52 2.37 3.81 -1.54
CA SER A 52 2.27 2.82 -2.63
C SER A 52 0.99 2.00 -2.55
N PHE A 53 0.85 1.10 -1.64
CA PHE A 53 -0.41 0.49 -1.25
C PHE A 53 -0.20 -0.32 0.03
N SER A 54 -0.65 0.21 1.14
CA SER A 54 -0.61 -0.43 2.46
C SER A 54 -1.70 0.18 3.34
N PRO A 55 -2.21 -0.53 4.32
CA PRO A 55 -3.16 0.03 5.29
C PRO A 55 -2.49 0.96 6.31
N TYR A 56 -1.17 1.17 6.23
CA TYR A 56 -0.41 1.95 7.20
C TYR A 56 0.14 3.23 6.57
N SER A 57 -0.17 4.37 7.19
CA SER A 57 0.57 5.61 6.93
C SER A 57 2.05 5.45 7.32
N PRO A 58 2.95 6.34 6.86
CA PRO A 58 4.33 6.32 7.31
C PRO A 58 4.47 6.32 8.84
N THR A 59 3.71 7.16 9.53
CA THR A 59 3.70 7.23 11.01
C THR A 59 3.18 5.93 11.65
N LYS A 60 2.11 5.35 11.11
CA LYS A 60 1.56 4.09 11.62
C LYS A 60 2.52 2.92 11.41
N ALA A 61 3.21 2.87 10.28
CA ALA A 61 4.21 1.84 10.00
C ALA A 61 5.37 1.87 11.01
N VAL A 62 5.86 3.07 11.36
CA VAL A 62 6.89 3.23 12.40
C VAL A 62 6.36 2.79 13.78
N TRP A 63 5.13 3.15 14.13
CA TRP A 63 4.51 2.68 15.37
C TRP A 63 4.45 1.15 15.44
N MET A 64 4.00 0.51 14.34
CA MET A 64 3.92 -0.96 14.27
C MET A 64 5.31 -1.60 14.42
N ALA A 65 6.34 -1.00 13.84
CA ALA A 65 7.73 -1.46 14.00
C ALA A 65 8.20 -1.42 15.46
N VAL A 66 7.92 -0.32 16.17
CA VAL A 66 8.23 -0.19 17.60
C VAL A 66 7.48 -1.25 18.41
N MET A 67 6.19 -1.42 18.18
CA MET A 67 5.36 -2.38 18.89
C MET A 67 5.64 -3.84 18.52
N SER A 68 6.41 -4.07 17.45
CA SER A 68 6.95 -5.38 17.07
C SER A 68 8.37 -5.65 17.62
N GLY A 69 8.93 -4.74 18.40
CA GLY A 69 10.28 -4.88 18.96
C GLY A 69 11.40 -4.78 17.93
N LEU A 70 11.19 -4.13 16.79
CA LEU A 70 12.24 -3.95 15.79
C LEU A 70 13.30 -2.96 16.28
N SER A 71 14.55 -3.22 15.91
CA SER A 71 15.69 -2.33 16.18
C SER A 71 15.81 -1.20 15.17
N THR A 72 15.40 -1.44 13.93
CA THR A 72 15.42 -0.48 12.81
C THR A 72 14.28 -0.80 11.85
N VAL A 73 13.71 0.22 11.21
CA VAL A 73 12.68 0.06 10.18
C VAL A 73 12.99 0.93 8.97
N GLY A 74 12.69 0.43 7.77
CA GLY A 74 12.93 1.14 6.51
C GLY A 74 11.70 1.21 5.61
N ILE A 75 11.43 2.41 5.07
CA ILE A 75 10.37 2.63 4.08
C ILE A 75 10.91 2.38 2.67
N ILE A 76 10.16 1.58 1.88
CA ILE A 76 10.45 1.24 0.49
C ILE A 76 9.13 1.24 -0.29
N ASP A 77 8.60 2.41 -0.57
CA ASP A 77 7.38 2.51 -1.37
C ASP A 77 7.65 2.35 -2.87
N HIS A 78 6.70 1.78 -3.60
CA HIS A 78 6.79 1.67 -5.05
C HIS A 78 6.77 3.05 -5.70
N ASP A 79 7.79 3.35 -6.51
CA ASP A 79 7.92 4.57 -7.33
C ASP A 79 7.70 5.87 -6.55
N ALA A 80 7.85 5.85 -5.21
CA ALA A 80 7.56 6.99 -4.33
C ALA A 80 8.56 7.10 -3.19
N VAL A 81 8.88 8.35 -2.81
CA VAL A 81 9.72 8.69 -1.63
C VAL A 81 9.10 9.81 -0.79
N CYS A 82 7.92 10.30 -1.16
CA CYS A 82 7.31 11.45 -0.49
C CYS A 82 6.83 11.15 0.93
N GLY A 83 6.63 9.88 1.30
CA GLY A 83 6.38 9.43 2.67
C GLY A 83 7.61 9.46 3.59
N ALA A 84 8.81 9.60 3.03
CA ALA A 84 10.06 9.43 3.77
C ALA A 84 10.29 10.48 4.86
N GLU A 85 9.95 11.75 4.63
CA GLU A 85 10.12 12.80 5.64
C GLU A 85 9.23 12.57 6.87
N GLU A 86 7.99 12.15 6.66
CA GLU A 86 7.08 11.79 7.74
C GLU A 86 7.60 10.57 8.48
N PHE A 87 8.09 9.56 7.77
CA PHE A 87 8.64 8.33 8.34
C PHE A 87 9.86 8.60 9.23
N ILE A 88 10.78 9.47 8.79
CA ILE A 88 11.93 9.91 9.56
C ILE A 88 11.49 10.63 10.83
N GLU A 89 10.56 11.57 10.73
CA GLU A 89 10.07 12.33 11.88
C GLU A 89 9.34 11.43 12.89
N ALA A 90 8.53 10.50 12.42
CA ALA A 90 7.89 9.51 13.27
C ALA A 90 8.92 8.62 14.00
N GLY A 91 10.00 8.23 13.30
CA GLY A 91 11.11 7.48 13.91
C GLY A 91 11.79 8.24 15.05
N LYS A 92 12.04 9.54 14.85
CA LYS A 92 12.59 10.42 15.89
C LYS A 92 11.65 10.52 17.10
N ILE A 93 10.35 10.73 16.87
CA ILE A 93 9.33 10.83 17.93
C ILE A 93 9.27 9.52 18.72
N LEU A 94 9.19 8.39 18.05
CA LEU A 94 8.97 7.07 18.67
C LEU A 94 10.25 6.38 19.13
N GLY A 95 11.43 6.93 18.82
CA GLY A 95 12.71 6.43 19.30
C GLY A 95 13.23 5.18 18.58
N ILE A 96 12.94 5.04 17.29
CA ILE A 96 13.47 3.96 16.44
C ILE A 96 14.26 4.52 15.25
N PRO A 97 15.49 4.03 14.97
CA PRO A 97 16.23 4.39 13.77
C PRO A 97 15.46 4.01 12.50
N THR A 98 15.53 4.88 11.48
CA THR A 98 14.85 4.67 10.21
C THR A 98 15.82 4.69 9.04
N THR A 99 15.54 3.88 8.03
CA THR A 99 16.17 3.97 6.71
C THR A 99 15.11 4.35 5.66
N ILE A 100 15.53 4.96 4.57
CA ILE A 100 14.64 5.36 3.49
C ILE A 100 15.17 4.88 2.15
N GLY A 101 14.23 4.61 1.26
CA GLY A 101 14.51 4.17 -0.10
C GLY A 101 13.24 4.13 -0.93
N PHE A 102 13.29 3.42 -2.03
CA PHE A 102 12.15 3.18 -2.90
C PHE A 102 12.34 1.90 -3.70
N GLU A 103 11.25 1.33 -4.20
CA GLU A 103 11.25 0.18 -5.08
C GLU A 103 10.73 0.58 -6.46
N ILE A 104 11.42 0.15 -7.52
CA ILE A 104 11.02 0.39 -8.91
C ILE A 104 10.93 -0.91 -9.67
N ARG A 105 10.03 -0.95 -10.65
CA ARG A 105 10.01 -2.01 -11.65
C ARG A 105 10.89 -1.63 -12.81
N THR A 106 11.82 -2.54 -13.19
CA THR A 106 12.81 -2.34 -14.24
C THR A 106 12.56 -3.30 -15.39
N ASP A 107 12.85 -2.84 -16.62
CA ASP A 107 12.82 -3.65 -17.84
C ASP A 107 14.22 -4.17 -18.17
N TRP A 108 14.34 -5.47 -18.33
CA TRP A 108 15.56 -6.21 -18.63
C TRP A 108 15.53 -6.84 -20.02
N SER A 109 14.58 -6.46 -20.89
CA SER A 109 14.41 -7.03 -22.23
C SER A 109 15.61 -6.78 -23.15
N ASN A 110 16.40 -5.73 -22.91
CA ASN A 110 17.60 -5.38 -23.65
C ASN A 110 18.91 -5.80 -22.95
N THR A 111 18.86 -6.83 -22.12
CA THR A 111 20.01 -7.35 -21.37
C THR A 111 20.18 -8.86 -21.58
N PRO A 112 21.29 -9.46 -21.14
CA PRO A 112 21.46 -10.92 -21.18
C PRO A 112 20.42 -11.70 -20.35
N LEU A 113 19.60 -11.02 -19.55
CA LEU A 113 18.50 -11.61 -18.77
C LEU A 113 17.15 -11.57 -19.51
N ALA A 114 17.13 -11.13 -20.79
CA ALA A 114 15.91 -11.13 -21.60
C ALA A 114 15.25 -12.51 -21.64
N GLY A 115 13.93 -12.54 -21.57
CA GLY A 115 13.14 -13.78 -21.57
C GLY A 115 13.18 -14.58 -20.26
N ARG A 116 13.99 -14.18 -19.27
CA ARG A 116 14.04 -14.86 -17.97
C ARG A 116 13.02 -14.27 -17.00
N ARG A 117 12.46 -15.14 -16.16
CA ARG A 117 11.72 -14.74 -14.97
C ARG A 117 12.73 -14.46 -13.85
N ILE A 118 12.72 -13.24 -13.30
CA ILE A 118 13.69 -12.81 -12.27
C ILE A 118 13.01 -12.89 -10.89
N ASN A 119 12.47 -11.78 -10.39
CA ASN A 119 11.75 -11.73 -9.13
C ASN A 119 10.31 -11.20 -9.29
N ASN A 120 9.86 -10.97 -10.53
CA ASN A 120 8.47 -10.69 -10.84
C ASN A 120 7.79 -12.01 -11.23
N PRO A 121 6.78 -12.50 -10.47
CA PRO A 121 6.15 -13.79 -10.76
C PRO A 121 5.33 -13.79 -12.06
N ASP A 122 4.85 -12.61 -12.49
CA ASP A 122 3.86 -12.50 -13.57
C ASP A 122 4.48 -12.18 -14.94
N GLN A 123 5.70 -11.63 -14.95
CA GLN A 123 6.33 -11.14 -16.16
C GLN A 123 7.78 -11.63 -16.31
N VAL A 124 8.14 -12.01 -17.54
CA VAL A 124 9.57 -12.24 -17.94
C VAL A 124 10.22 -10.91 -18.26
N SER A 125 11.54 -10.86 -18.22
CA SER A 125 12.35 -9.66 -18.49
C SER A 125 11.99 -8.46 -17.61
N SER A 126 11.35 -8.66 -16.48
CA SER A 126 10.97 -7.61 -15.55
C SER A 126 11.42 -7.96 -14.14
N ALA A 127 11.95 -6.98 -13.41
CA ALA A 127 12.36 -7.16 -12.03
C ALA A 127 11.97 -5.94 -11.17
N TYR A 128 11.73 -6.20 -9.88
CA TYR A 128 11.65 -5.17 -8.86
C TYR A 128 13.05 -4.95 -8.27
N ILE A 129 13.48 -3.69 -8.23
CA ILE A 129 14.77 -3.28 -7.69
C ILE A 129 14.55 -2.26 -6.59
N CYS A 130 15.16 -2.49 -5.43
CA CYS A 130 15.10 -1.59 -4.29
C CYS A 130 16.37 -0.74 -4.21
N ALA A 131 16.21 0.55 -4.08
CA ALA A 131 17.26 1.48 -3.68
C ALA A 131 17.16 1.71 -2.17
N HIS A 132 18.09 1.18 -1.39
CA HIS A 132 18.16 1.36 0.05
C HIS A 132 19.17 2.43 0.46
N GLY A 133 18.95 3.08 1.61
CA GLY A 133 19.92 4.00 2.19
C GLY A 133 20.02 5.32 1.43
N LEU A 134 18.89 5.80 0.87
CA LEU A 134 18.85 7.12 0.24
C LEU A 134 19.20 8.20 1.29
N ALA A 135 20.15 9.08 0.97
CA ALA A 135 20.47 10.19 1.83
C ALA A 135 19.28 11.17 1.94
N HIS A 136 18.98 11.68 3.13
CA HIS A 136 17.86 12.58 3.37
C HIS A 136 17.88 13.82 2.47
N THR A 137 19.09 14.31 2.16
CA THR A 137 19.29 15.46 1.24
C THR A 137 18.95 15.16 -0.23
N GLN A 138 18.74 13.89 -0.58
CA GLN A 138 18.45 13.45 -1.95
C GLN A 138 16.98 13.12 -2.19
N ILE A 139 16.11 13.25 -1.18
CA ILE A 139 14.68 12.93 -1.30
C ILE A 139 14.03 13.69 -2.48
N ALA A 140 14.21 14.99 -2.57
CA ALA A 140 13.63 15.81 -3.64
C ALA A 140 14.17 15.42 -5.04
N LYS A 141 15.44 15.06 -5.15
CA LYS A 141 16.05 14.61 -6.41
C LYS A 141 15.51 13.24 -6.82
N ALA A 142 15.38 12.32 -5.87
CA ALA A 142 14.77 11.01 -6.10
C ALA A 142 13.30 11.14 -6.52
N ASP A 143 12.51 11.98 -5.83
CA ASP A 143 11.11 12.23 -6.20
C ASP A 143 10.99 12.77 -7.63
N ASN A 144 11.83 13.73 -8.00
CA ASN A 144 11.82 14.28 -9.36
C ASN A 144 12.16 13.24 -10.44
N TYR A 145 13.05 12.30 -10.13
CA TYR A 145 13.33 11.15 -11.01
C TYR A 145 12.12 10.24 -11.13
N LEU A 146 11.48 9.91 -9.99
CA LEU A 146 10.35 8.98 -9.92
C LEU A 146 9.07 9.54 -10.55
N LYS A 147 8.90 10.86 -10.68
CA LYS A 147 7.76 11.48 -11.37
C LYS A 147 7.51 10.91 -12.77
N LYS A 148 8.59 10.66 -13.54
CA LYS A 148 8.47 10.10 -14.90
C LYS A 148 7.99 8.65 -14.86
N ILE A 149 8.42 7.89 -13.86
CA ILE A 149 8.01 6.48 -13.68
C ILE A 149 6.53 6.44 -13.28
N ARG A 150 6.10 7.28 -12.32
CA ARG A 150 4.68 7.39 -11.94
C ARG A 150 3.79 7.80 -13.11
N ALA A 151 4.23 8.75 -13.94
CA ALA A 151 3.47 9.14 -15.14
C ALA A 151 3.31 7.99 -16.14
N ALA A 152 4.36 7.20 -16.37
CA ALA A 152 4.28 6.02 -17.23
C ALA A 152 3.35 4.95 -16.66
N ARG A 153 3.41 4.72 -15.33
CA ARG A 153 2.50 3.79 -14.64
C ARG A 153 1.05 4.28 -14.70
N ALA A 154 0.78 5.55 -14.46
CA ALA A 154 -0.55 6.13 -14.58
C ALA A 154 -1.16 5.93 -15.97
N LYS A 155 -0.37 6.12 -17.04
CA LYS A 155 -0.81 5.82 -18.42
C LYS A 155 -1.19 4.34 -18.58
N ARG A 156 -0.37 3.41 -18.07
CA ARG A 156 -0.65 1.99 -18.11
C ARG A 156 -1.90 1.64 -17.31
N ASN A 157 -2.05 2.18 -16.12
CA ASN A 157 -3.18 1.91 -15.24
C ASN A 157 -4.51 2.41 -15.84
N ARG A 158 -4.53 3.57 -16.52
CA ARG A 158 -5.71 4.01 -17.28
C ARG A 158 -6.08 3.02 -18.37
N GLU A 159 -5.12 2.51 -19.10
CA GLU A 159 -5.38 1.48 -20.12
C GLU A 159 -5.88 0.17 -19.51
N MET A 160 -5.35 -0.23 -18.35
CA MET A 160 -5.87 -1.41 -17.62
C MET A 160 -7.32 -1.19 -17.18
N THR A 161 -7.64 -0.02 -16.60
CA THR A 161 -9.02 0.35 -16.22
C THR A 161 -9.96 0.32 -17.42
N ARG A 162 -9.53 0.87 -18.57
CA ARG A 162 -10.33 0.83 -19.82
C ARG A 162 -10.62 -0.61 -20.27
N ARG A 163 -9.63 -1.49 -20.22
CA ARG A 163 -9.82 -2.92 -20.58
C ARG A 163 -10.72 -3.63 -19.58
N LEU A 164 -10.56 -3.35 -18.30
CA LEU A 164 -11.40 -3.92 -17.26
C LEU A 164 -12.86 -3.48 -17.43
N ASN A 165 -13.10 -2.20 -17.73
CA ASN A 165 -14.44 -1.68 -18.00
C ASN A 165 -15.09 -2.39 -19.19
N ALA A 166 -14.34 -2.72 -20.25
CA ALA A 166 -14.89 -3.47 -21.38
C ALA A 166 -15.35 -4.90 -21.00
N VAL A 167 -14.70 -5.53 -20.03
CA VAL A 167 -15.13 -6.83 -19.48
C VAL A 167 -16.35 -6.68 -18.58
N LEU A 168 -16.50 -5.55 -17.91
CA LEU A 168 -17.55 -5.28 -16.93
C LEU A 168 -18.79 -4.60 -17.53
N GLU A 169 -18.69 -4.08 -18.76
CA GLU A 169 -19.78 -3.41 -19.47
C GLU A 169 -21.09 -4.23 -19.51
N PRO A 170 -21.07 -5.56 -19.79
CA PRO A 170 -22.29 -6.37 -19.79
C PRO A 170 -23.02 -6.43 -18.44
N PHE A 171 -22.34 -6.03 -17.38
CA PHE A 171 -22.86 -6.05 -16.01
C PHE A 171 -23.20 -4.66 -15.49
N ASP A 172 -23.10 -3.62 -16.35
CA ASP A 172 -23.35 -2.24 -15.96
C ASP A 172 -22.46 -1.81 -14.75
N ILE A 173 -21.17 -2.12 -14.87
CA ILE A 173 -20.11 -1.75 -13.91
C ILE A 173 -19.02 -1.04 -14.71
N ALA A 174 -18.67 0.16 -14.29
CA ALA A 174 -17.59 0.94 -14.88
C ALA A 174 -16.89 1.77 -13.80
N MET A 175 -15.59 2.00 -13.97
CA MET A 175 -14.80 2.85 -13.11
C MET A 175 -14.14 3.95 -13.93
N ASP A 176 -14.12 5.18 -13.41
CA ASP A 176 -13.26 6.24 -13.91
C ASP A 176 -11.93 6.24 -13.15
N TYR A 177 -10.83 6.22 -13.90
CA TYR A 177 -9.51 6.16 -13.27
C TYR A 177 -9.22 7.37 -12.36
N ASP A 178 -9.58 8.56 -12.80
CA ASP A 178 -9.27 9.80 -12.08
C ASP A 178 -10.30 10.09 -10.96
N ALA A 179 -11.56 9.71 -11.15
CA ALA A 179 -12.62 9.94 -10.16
C ALA A 179 -12.73 8.84 -9.10
N ASP A 180 -12.54 7.56 -9.47
CA ASP A 180 -12.82 6.43 -8.58
C ASP A 180 -11.54 5.78 -8.02
N ILE A 181 -10.41 5.82 -8.76
CA ILE A 181 -9.21 5.09 -8.39
C ILE A 181 -8.15 6.01 -7.78
N VAL A 182 -7.82 7.12 -8.44
CA VAL A 182 -6.79 8.08 -7.94
C VAL A 182 -7.08 8.57 -6.52
N PRO A 183 -8.33 8.91 -6.12
CA PRO A 183 -8.62 9.38 -4.76
C PRO A 183 -8.39 8.32 -3.66
N LEU A 184 -8.30 7.04 -4.00
CA LEU A 184 -7.98 5.96 -3.05
C LEU A 184 -6.50 5.90 -2.71
N SER A 185 -5.66 6.63 -3.43
CA SER A 185 -4.21 6.65 -3.30
C SER A 185 -3.69 7.94 -2.67
N CYS A 186 -2.37 7.97 -2.38
CA CYS A 186 -1.66 9.19 -2.01
C CYS A 186 -1.06 9.93 -3.23
N ALA A 187 -1.58 9.75 -4.45
CA ALA A 187 -1.02 10.36 -5.67
C ALA A 187 -0.95 11.89 -5.59
N ALA A 188 -1.93 12.55 -4.96
CA ALA A 188 -1.94 13.99 -4.74
C ALA A 188 -0.76 14.48 -3.88
N PHE A 189 -0.13 13.59 -3.12
CA PHE A 189 1.00 13.87 -2.23
C PHE A 189 2.31 13.23 -2.72
N GLY A 190 2.37 12.82 -3.98
CA GLY A 190 3.54 12.18 -4.59
C GLY A 190 3.67 10.68 -4.34
N GLY A 191 2.59 10.04 -3.93
CA GLY A 191 2.47 8.59 -3.88
C GLY A 191 2.17 7.98 -5.25
N GLU A 192 2.07 6.67 -5.29
CA GLU A 192 1.82 5.89 -6.50
C GLU A 192 0.39 5.33 -6.52
N VAL A 193 -0.20 5.25 -7.71
CA VAL A 193 -1.41 4.47 -7.97
C VAL A 193 -1.00 3.10 -8.48
N THR A 194 -1.12 2.09 -7.64
CA THR A 194 -0.80 0.70 -8.00
C THR A 194 -2.02 -0.02 -8.61
N GLU A 195 -1.81 -1.18 -9.19
CA GLU A 195 -2.87 -2.07 -9.66
C GLU A 195 -3.85 -2.45 -8.54
N ARG A 196 -3.35 -2.51 -7.30
CA ARG A 196 -4.18 -2.79 -6.11
C ARG A 196 -5.23 -1.72 -5.83
N HIS A 197 -4.97 -0.45 -6.17
CA HIS A 197 -6.00 0.59 -6.08
C HIS A 197 -7.13 0.35 -7.09
N ILE A 198 -6.82 -0.16 -8.30
CA ILE A 198 -7.83 -0.53 -9.29
C ILE A 198 -8.71 -1.66 -8.76
N LEU A 199 -8.09 -2.71 -8.20
CA LEU A 199 -8.83 -3.84 -7.64
C LEU A 199 -9.64 -3.44 -6.40
N PHE A 200 -9.12 -2.53 -5.58
CA PHE A 200 -9.85 -2.01 -4.43
C PHE A 200 -11.07 -1.18 -4.84
N ALA A 201 -10.94 -0.33 -5.88
CA ALA A 201 -12.07 0.40 -6.45
C ALA A 201 -13.12 -0.57 -7.02
N LEU A 202 -12.68 -1.59 -7.77
CA LEU A 202 -13.57 -2.62 -8.29
C LEU A 202 -14.29 -3.36 -7.16
N ALA A 203 -13.59 -3.73 -6.11
CA ALA A 203 -14.20 -4.39 -4.94
C ALA A 203 -15.29 -3.52 -4.32
N GLY A 204 -15.06 -2.20 -4.21
CA GLY A 204 -16.07 -1.25 -3.76
C GLY A 204 -17.32 -1.27 -4.65
N GLN A 205 -17.15 -1.11 -5.96
CA GLN A 205 -18.25 -1.15 -6.94
C GLN A 205 -19.05 -2.47 -6.88
N LEU A 206 -18.34 -3.61 -6.75
CA LEU A 206 -18.99 -4.91 -6.64
C LEU A 206 -19.77 -5.06 -5.34
N ILE A 207 -19.23 -4.59 -4.22
CA ILE A 207 -19.91 -4.61 -2.92
C ILE A 207 -21.13 -3.69 -2.92
N ASP A 208 -21.02 -2.51 -3.51
CA ASP A 208 -22.13 -1.56 -3.62
C ASP A 208 -23.27 -2.14 -4.48
N LYS A 209 -22.95 -2.87 -5.53
CA LYS A 209 -23.94 -3.46 -6.44
C LYS A 209 -24.57 -4.76 -5.93
N PHE A 210 -23.79 -5.66 -5.35
CA PHE A 210 -24.23 -7.01 -4.99
C PHE A 210 -24.34 -7.24 -3.47
N GLY A 211 -23.82 -6.32 -2.65
CA GLY A 211 -23.61 -6.53 -1.24
C GLY A 211 -22.46 -7.51 -0.96
N LYS A 212 -22.09 -7.65 0.31
CA LYS A 212 -21.19 -8.70 0.78
C LYS A 212 -21.95 -10.03 0.92
N GLY A 213 -21.28 -11.15 0.71
CA GLY A 213 -21.85 -12.48 0.93
C GLY A 213 -22.15 -13.27 -0.33
N GLY A 214 -23.13 -14.17 -0.25
CA GLY A 214 -23.41 -15.17 -1.29
C GLY A 214 -23.73 -14.61 -2.68
N ALA A 215 -24.38 -13.44 -2.78
CA ALA A 215 -24.68 -12.82 -4.06
C ALA A 215 -23.40 -12.41 -4.82
N LEU A 216 -22.42 -11.83 -4.12
CA LEU A 216 -21.13 -11.50 -4.70
C LEU A 216 -20.35 -12.76 -5.12
N VAL A 217 -20.33 -13.80 -4.29
CA VAL A 217 -19.69 -15.09 -4.63
C VAL A 217 -20.31 -15.68 -5.90
N SER A 218 -21.64 -15.66 -6.00
CA SER A 218 -22.37 -16.16 -7.18
C SER A 218 -22.03 -15.35 -8.44
N PHE A 219 -21.95 -14.03 -8.33
CA PHE A 219 -21.56 -13.17 -9.45
C PHE A 219 -20.13 -13.45 -9.92
N LEU A 220 -19.16 -13.50 -8.98
CA LEU A 220 -17.76 -13.74 -9.31
C LEU A 220 -17.53 -15.09 -9.96
N SER A 221 -18.15 -16.16 -9.42
CA SER A 221 -17.93 -17.53 -9.92
C SER A 221 -18.76 -17.87 -11.16
N GLY A 222 -19.93 -17.25 -11.35
CA GLY A 222 -20.83 -17.49 -12.46
C GLY A 222 -20.60 -16.49 -13.62
N PRO A 223 -21.29 -15.33 -13.64
CA PRO A 223 -21.21 -14.38 -14.75
C PRO A 223 -19.80 -13.91 -15.07
N LEU A 224 -18.95 -13.67 -14.05
CA LEU A 224 -17.57 -13.20 -14.25
C LEU A 224 -16.58 -14.35 -14.50
N GLY A 225 -16.95 -15.60 -14.23
CA GLY A 225 -16.16 -16.79 -14.55
C GLY A 225 -14.88 -16.94 -13.70
N ILE A 226 -14.80 -16.29 -12.54
CA ILE A 226 -13.61 -16.40 -11.67
C ILE A 226 -13.61 -17.74 -10.93
N GLY A 227 -12.54 -18.51 -11.10
CA GLY A 227 -12.33 -19.78 -10.41
C GLY A 227 -11.97 -19.57 -8.94
N LEU A 228 -12.98 -19.48 -8.06
CA LEU A 228 -12.78 -19.34 -6.63
C LEU A 228 -12.59 -20.70 -5.94
N SER A 229 -11.55 -20.83 -5.12
CA SER A 229 -11.37 -21.96 -4.19
C SER A 229 -12.43 -21.94 -3.08
N ASP A 230 -12.66 -23.07 -2.41
CA ASP A 230 -13.63 -23.14 -1.31
C ASP A 230 -13.26 -22.20 -0.15
N LYS A 231 -11.96 -22.03 0.12
CA LYS A 231 -11.47 -21.06 1.12
C LYS A 231 -11.84 -19.63 0.74
N GLN A 232 -11.66 -19.25 -0.53
CA GLN A 232 -12.02 -17.92 -1.03
C GLN A 232 -13.54 -17.70 -1.00
N LYS A 233 -14.32 -18.71 -1.41
CA LYS A 233 -15.79 -18.65 -1.31
C LYS A 233 -16.25 -18.45 0.13
N ALA A 234 -15.69 -19.20 1.08
CA ALA A 234 -16.01 -19.05 2.49
C ALA A 234 -15.65 -17.66 3.05
N LEU A 235 -14.48 -17.12 2.66
CA LEU A 235 -14.05 -15.78 3.05
C LEU A 235 -15.01 -14.71 2.52
N LEU A 236 -15.36 -14.76 1.23
CA LEU A 236 -16.24 -13.81 0.58
C LEU A 236 -17.70 -13.94 1.03
N ALA A 237 -18.12 -15.13 1.42
CA ALA A 237 -19.47 -15.36 1.95
C ALA A 237 -19.68 -14.76 3.35
N ASN A 238 -18.58 -14.45 4.09
CA ASN A 238 -18.66 -13.81 5.39
C ASN A 238 -18.79 -12.30 5.24
N PRO A 239 -19.93 -11.66 5.55
CA PRO A 239 -20.13 -10.23 5.38
C PRO A 239 -19.32 -9.36 6.35
N ASP A 240 -18.79 -9.95 7.43
CA ASP A 240 -18.01 -9.24 8.46
C ASP A 240 -16.51 -9.23 8.16
N SER A 241 -16.05 -9.83 7.06
CA SER A 241 -14.64 -9.85 6.69
C SER A 241 -14.14 -8.46 6.28
N ASP A 242 -13.10 -7.96 6.97
CA ASP A 242 -12.49 -6.65 6.67
C ASP A 242 -11.65 -6.64 5.39
N ILE A 243 -11.02 -7.77 5.05
CA ILE A 243 -10.20 -7.95 3.84
C ILE A 243 -11.03 -8.39 2.63
N TYR A 244 -12.28 -8.13 2.69
CA TYR A 244 -13.30 -8.65 1.83
C TYR A 244 -13.10 -8.27 0.36
N ALA A 245 -13.25 -9.23 -0.52
CA ALA A 245 -13.12 -9.13 -1.97
C ALA A 245 -11.75 -8.63 -2.48
N TYR A 246 -11.06 -7.75 -1.73
CA TYR A 246 -9.79 -7.19 -2.14
C TYR A 246 -8.68 -8.25 -2.27
N ASP A 247 -8.47 -9.05 -1.22
CA ASP A 247 -7.44 -10.11 -1.22
C ASP A 247 -7.73 -11.23 -2.23
N VAL A 248 -8.98 -11.37 -2.65
CA VAL A 248 -9.39 -12.36 -3.64
C VAL A 248 -9.23 -11.85 -5.07
N LEU A 249 -9.42 -10.53 -5.28
CA LEU A 249 -9.27 -9.90 -6.59
C LEU A 249 -7.80 -9.63 -6.96
N ASN A 250 -6.89 -9.70 -5.99
CA ASN A 250 -5.46 -9.44 -6.15
C ASN A 250 -4.71 -10.75 -6.42
#